data_322c2c6105eac9ed56eb468c54b8c79c
#
_entry.id   322c2c6105eac9ed56eb468c54b8c79c
#
_cell.length_a   1.000
_cell.length_b   1.000
_cell.length_c   1.000
_cell.angle_alpha   90.00
_cell.angle_beta   90.00
_cell.angle_gamma   90.00
#
_symmetry.space_group_name_H-M   'P 1'
#
loop_
_entity.id
_entity.type
_entity.pdbx_description
1 polymer ?
#
loop_
_entity_poly.entity_id
_entity_poly.type
_entity_poly.pdbx_seq_one_letter_code
_entity_poly.pdbx_strand_id
1 'polypeptide(L)'
;KQRRAWQAVSNKNSNLNAYLQENIVGARITQIFAREDENAEIFKDLSKDCRRTWNTAVRYSNLVWPGIDSISVCVRAAIFLSGLILFGQGNKSVGTIVAISSYASYFWQPIMNLGNIFNNFINNIAYLERIFETMDEPVTVKDAKDAVEMPKIRGEVTFDHVNFSYDASKQILNDVSFTVKPGESVALVGPTGAGKSTIVNLISRFYNVNGGRVLIDGQDISQVTIHSLREQMGIMMQDSFIFSGDIEDNIRYGKLDATHEEIVKASRTVCADEFISKMPDRYQTEVRERGSMLSQGQKQLISFARTLLSDPAILILDEATSSIDVQTEKALQTGLNAMLKGRTSFIIAHRLSTIRNCDKIMYIDNGGIMESGTHDELMAKKGHYYKLYTAQLDEVQKAG
;
A
#
# COMPACT_ATOMS: atom_id res chain seq x y z
N LYS A 1 -33.27 -13.38 -17.40
CA LYS A 1 -33.12 -14.44 -16.40
C LYS A 1 -31.68 -14.97 -16.36
N GLN A 2 -31.06 -15.30 -17.51
CA GLN A 2 -29.68 -15.79 -17.62
C GLN A 2 -28.66 -14.81 -16.97
N ARG A 3 -28.69 -13.52 -17.31
CA ARG A 3 -27.80 -12.50 -16.72
C ARG A 3 -27.87 -12.45 -15.18
N ARG A 4 -29.09 -12.49 -14.61
CA ARG A 4 -29.28 -12.51 -13.14
C ARG A 4 -28.71 -13.76 -12.50
N ALA A 5 -28.86 -14.91 -13.16
CA ALA A 5 -28.32 -16.18 -12.67
C ALA A 5 -26.78 -16.16 -12.65
N TRP A 6 -26.14 -15.66 -13.70
CA TRP A 6 -24.67 -15.53 -13.74
C TRP A 6 -24.14 -14.50 -12.76
N GLN A 7 -24.87 -13.41 -12.52
CA GLN A 7 -24.52 -12.45 -11.48
C GLN A 7 -24.59 -13.05 -10.07
N ALA A 8 -25.61 -13.89 -9.81
CA ALA A 8 -25.68 -14.64 -8.57
C ALA A 8 -24.51 -15.62 -8.38
N VAL A 9 -24.08 -16.30 -9.44
CA VAL A 9 -22.87 -17.16 -9.43
C VAL A 9 -21.63 -16.36 -9.10
N SER A 10 -21.43 -15.21 -9.76
CA SER A 10 -20.31 -14.32 -9.49
C SER A 10 -20.24 -13.89 -8.03
N ASN A 11 -21.36 -13.46 -7.45
CA ASN A 11 -21.44 -13.05 -6.05
C ASN A 11 -21.11 -14.22 -5.09
N LYS A 12 -21.65 -15.41 -5.34
CA LYS A 12 -21.38 -16.60 -4.52
C LYS A 12 -19.92 -17.06 -4.63
N ASN A 13 -19.34 -16.96 -5.82
CA ASN A 13 -17.93 -17.29 -6.03
C ASN A 13 -17.00 -16.28 -5.33
N SER A 14 -17.34 -14.98 -5.36
CA SER A 14 -16.61 -13.96 -4.61
C SER A 14 -16.62 -14.23 -3.10
N ASN A 15 -17.77 -14.60 -2.54
CA ASN A 15 -17.87 -14.94 -1.11
C ASN A 15 -17.04 -16.19 -0.76
N LEU A 16 -17.06 -17.21 -1.62
CA LEU A 16 -16.25 -18.42 -1.43
C LEU A 16 -14.76 -18.11 -1.46
N ASN A 17 -14.32 -17.30 -2.42
CA ASN A 17 -12.92 -16.90 -2.55
C ASN A 17 -12.47 -16.01 -1.37
N ALA A 18 -13.32 -15.09 -0.89
CA ALA A 18 -13.03 -14.28 0.29
C ALA A 18 -12.84 -15.18 1.53
N TYR A 19 -13.74 -16.15 1.74
CA TYR A 19 -13.63 -17.11 2.83
C TYR A 19 -12.35 -17.95 2.74
N LEU A 20 -11.99 -18.43 1.55
CA LEU A 20 -10.74 -19.16 1.31
C LEU A 20 -9.51 -18.32 1.65
N GLN A 21 -9.48 -17.07 1.15
CA GLN A 21 -8.37 -16.16 1.41
C GLN A 21 -8.20 -15.89 2.91
N GLU A 22 -9.30 -15.64 3.61
CA GLU A 22 -9.29 -15.42 5.06
C GLU A 22 -8.76 -16.64 5.83
N ASN A 23 -9.22 -17.85 5.46
CA ASN A 23 -8.78 -19.08 6.12
C ASN A 23 -7.33 -19.46 5.80
N ILE A 24 -6.84 -19.17 4.59
CA ILE A 24 -5.42 -19.39 4.24
C ILE A 24 -4.52 -18.46 5.05
N VAL A 25 -4.87 -17.17 5.10
CA VAL A 25 -4.10 -16.19 5.89
C VAL A 25 -4.20 -16.49 7.39
N GLY A 26 -5.38 -16.89 7.86
CA GLY A 26 -5.66 -17.23 9.25
C GLY A 26 -5.37 -18.68 9.65
N ALA A 27 -4.68 -19.49 8.80
CA ALA A 27 -4.50 -20.92 9.03
C ALA A 27 -3.87 -21.26 10.40
N ARG A 28 -2.88 -20.47 10.84
CA ARG A 28 -2.28 -20.63 12.18
C ARG A 28 -3.29 -20.43 13.30
N ILE A 29 -4.17 -19.45 13.18
CA ILE A 29 -5.21 -19.18 14.18
C ILE A 29 -6.18 -20.35 14.25
N THR A 30 -6.62 -20.84 13.09
CA THR A 30 -7.50 -22.01 12.98
C THR A 30 -6.88 -23.22 13.70
N GLN A 31 -5.59 -23.50 13.48
CA GLN A 31 -4.87 -24.60 14.12
C GLN A 31 -4.70 -24.42 15.63
N ILE A 32 -4.37 -23.21 16.10
CA ILE A 32 -4.20 -22.92 17.53
C ILE A 32 -5.52 -23.14 18.28
N PHE A 33 -6.65 -22.81 17.67
CA PHE A 33 -7.97 -22.97 18.27
C PHE A 33 -8.65 -24.30 17.91
N ALA A 34 -7.97 -25.22 17.17
CA ALA A 34 -8.49 -26.51 16.70
C ALA A 34 -9.88 -26.40 16.05
N ARG A 35 -10.05 -25.43 15.12
CA ARG A 35 -11.31 -25.14 14.42
C ARG A 35 -11.32 -25.62 12.96
N GLU A 36 -10.48 -26.54 12.58
CA GLU A 36 -10.35 -27.03 11.22
C GLU A 36 -11.64 -27.67 10.71
N ASP A 37 -12.28 -28.51 11.54
CA ASP A 37 -13.49 -29.22 11.16
C ASP A 37 -14.68 -28.26 10.96
N GLU A 38 -14.83 -27.26 11.83
CA GLU A 38 -15.86 -26.23 11.73
C GLU A 38 -15.69 -25.39 10.46
N ASN A 39 -14.45 -24.94 10.19
CA ASN A 39 -14.14 -24.18 8.98
C ASN A 39 -14.33 -25.02 7.72
N ALA A 40 -14.02 -26.31 7.76
CA ALA A 40 -14.28 -27.24 6.63
C ALA A 40 -15.78 -27.43 6.37
N GLU A 41 -16.63 -27.45 7.43
CA GLU A 41 -18.07 -27.56 7.28
C GLU A 41 -18.67 -26.29 6.66
N ILE A 42 -18.27 -25.12 7.14
CA ILE A 42 -18.66 -23.82 6.54
C ILE A 42 -18.26 -23.77 5.06
N PHE A 43 -17.02 -24.18 4.73
CA PHE A 43 -16.56 -24.23 3.35
C PHE A 43 -17.40 -25.16 2.47
N LYS A 44 -17.76 -26.35 2.99
CA LYS A 44 -18.63 -27.30 2.28
C LYS A 44 -20.00 -26.69 1.96
N ASP A 45 -20.57 -25.93 2.90
CA ASP A 45 -21.87 -25.30 2.68
C ASP A 45 -21.82 -24.15 1.69
N LEU A 46 -20.80 -23.30 1.76
CA LEU A 46 -20.54 -22.25 0.76
C LEU A 46 -20.33 -22.85 -0.63
N SER A 47 -19.57 -23.94 -0.70
CA SER A 47 -19.30 -24.67 -1.97
C SER A 47 -20.59 -25.31 -2.53
N LYS A 48 -21.45 -25.88 -1.67
CA LYS A 48 -22.77 -26.42 -2.09
C LYS A 48 -23.67 -25.31 -2.65
N ASP A 49 -23.69 -24.15 -2.01
CA ASP A 49 -24.46 -23.01 -2.47
C ASP A 49 -23.97 -22.47 -3.80
N CYS A 50 -22.65 -22.35 -3.97
CA CYS A 50 -22.01 -21.98 -5.22
C CYS A 50 -22.39 -22.97 -6.33
N ARG A 51 -22.29 -24.29 -6.07
CA ARG A 51 -22.66 -25.34 -7.00
C ARG A 51 -24.15 -25.32 -7.39
N ARG A 52 -25.06 -25.08 -6.43
CA ARG A 52 -26.52 -24.97 -6.71
C ARG A 52 -26.80 -23.79 -7.63
N THR A 53 -26.20 -22.64 -7.34
CA THR A 53 -26.35 -21.43 -8.14
C THR A 53 -25.75 -21.59 -9.54
N TRP A 54 -24.58 -22.21 -9.64
CA TRP A 54 -23.95 -22.61 -10.90
C TRP A 54 -24.85 -23.50 -11.75
N ASN A 55 -25.39 -24.59 -11.17
CA ASN A 55 -26.27 -25.51 -11.87
C ASN A 55 -27.52 -24.78 -12.40
N THR A 56 -28.04 -23.82 -11.66
CA THR A 56 -29.19 -23.01 -12.11
C THR A 56 -28.81 -22.12 -13.29
N ALA A 57 -27.66 -21.46 -13.25
CA ALA A 57 -27.16 -20.63 -14.36
C ALA A 57 -26.89 -21.46 -15.62
N VAL A 58 -26.27 -22.64 -15.46
CA VAL A 58 -26.01 -23.58 -16.57
C VAL A 58 -27.30 -24.09 -17.20
N ARG A 59 -28.33 -24.41 -16.39
CA ARG A 59 -29.64 -24.82 -16.94
C ARG A 59 -30.25 -23.74 -17.83
N TYR A 60 -30.18 -22.48 -17.43
CA TYR A 60 -30.67 -21.35 -18.26
C TYR A 60 -29.80 -21.16 -19.51
N SER A 61 -28.49 -21.35 -19.43
CA SER A 61 -27.58 -21.24 -20.58
C SER A 61 -27.78 -22.39 -21.56
N ASN A 62 -27.96 -23.63 -21.05
CA ASN A 62 -28.09 -24.81 -21.90
C ASN A 62 -29.45 -24.90 -22.63
N LEU A 63 -30.44 -24.07 -22.27
CA LEU A 63 -31.69 -24.01 -23.06
C LEU A 63 -31.56 -23.20 -24.35
N VAL A 64 -30.59 -22.30 -24.43
CA VAL A 64 -30.41 -21.43 -25.60
C VAL A 64 -29.77 -22.19 -26.79
N TRP A 65 -28.69 -22.91 -26.49
CA TRP A 65 -27.93 -23.62 -27.53
C TRP A 65 -28.72 -24.72 -28.25
N PRO A 66 -29.42 -25.66 -27.58
CA PRO A 66 -30.25 -26.66 -28.24
C PRO A 66 -31.43 -26.02 -28.99
N GLY A 67 -31.97 -24.91 -28.51
CA GLY A 67 -33.01 -24.16 -29.18
C GLY A 67 -32.55 -23.63 -30.56
N ILE A 68 -31.38 -22.97 -30.58
CA ILE A 68 -30.78 -22.45 -31.82
C ILE A 68 -30.40 -23.60 -32.77
N ASP A 69 -29.80 -24.67 -32.23
CA ASP A 69 -29.40 -25.82 -33.01
C ASP A 69 -30.62 -26.55 -33.63
N SER A 70 -31.70 -26.66 -32.87
CA SER A 70 -32.99 -27.20 -33.38
C SER A 70 -33.54 -26.37 -34.54
N ILE A 71 -33.49 -25.05 -34.46
CA ILE A 71 -33.90 -24.15 -35.54
C ILE A 71 -32.99 -24.38 -36.78
N SER A 72 -31.69 -24.47 -36.58
CA SER A 72 -30.72 -24.75 -37.65
C SER A 72 -31.00 -26.09 -38.34
N VAL A 73 -31.32 -27.12 -37.58
CA VAL A 73 -31.69 -28.46 -38.13
C VAL A 73 -32.99 -28.37 -38.93
N CYS A 74 -34.00 -27.68 -38.41
CA CYS A 74 -35.26 -27.46 -39.13
C CYS A 74 -35.05 -26.70 -40.45
N VAL A 75 -34.23 -25.66 -40.47
CA VAL A 75 -33.90 -24.91 -41.68
C VAL A 75 -33.19 -25.79 -42.69
N ARG A 76 -32.22 -26.61 -42.24
CA ARG A 76 -31.53 -27.59 -43.12
C ARG A 76 -32.50 -28.63 -43.68
N ALA A 77 -33.38 -29.18 -42.86
CA ALA A 77 -34.39 -30.12 -43.30
C ALA A 77 -35.33 -29.50 -44.37
N ALA A 78 -35.76 -28.25 -44.17
CA ALA A 78 -36.58 -27.52 -45.11
C ALA A 78 -35.84 -27.27 -46.47
N ILE A 79 -34.54 -26.97 -46.42
CA ILE A 79 -33.69 -26.81 -47.64
C ILE A 79 -33.62 -28.16 -48.41
N PHE A 80 -33.39 -29.27 -47.71
CA PHE A 80 -33.35 -30.59 -48.35
C PHE A 80 -34.69 -31.02 -48.91
N LEU A 81 -35.81 -30.79 -48.19
CA LEU A 81 -37.15 -31.10 -48.65
C LEU A 81 -37.54 -30.24 -49.88
N SER A 82 -37.27 -28.94 -49.81
CA SER A 82 -37.52 -28.05 -50.98
C SER A 82 -36.64 -28.43 -52.18
N GLY A 83 -35.37 -28.79 -51.90
CA GLY A 83 -34.47 -29.31 -52.90
C GLY A 83 -34.99 -30.60 -53.58
N LEU A 84 -35.51 -31.55 -52.82
CA LEU A 84 -36.06 -32.79 -53.36
C LEU A 84 -37.29 -32.55 -54.24
N ILE A 85 -38.19 -31.64 -53.85
CA ILE A 85 -39.38 -31.26 -54.62
C ILE A 85 -38.95 -30.59 -55.92
N LEU A 86 -38.00 -29.69 -55.90
CA LEU A 86 -37.48 -28.99 -57.08
C LEU A 86 -36.65 -29.90 -58.00
N PHE A 87 -36.03 -30.94 -57.43
CA PHE A 87 -35.32 -31.97 -58.20
C PHE A 87 -36.24 -32.85 -59.01
N GLY A 88 -37.43 -33.23 -58.51
CA GLY A 88 -38.45 -33.96 -59.25
C GLY A 88 -38.94 -33.29 -60.51
N GLN A 89 -38.61 -32.01 -60.71
CA GLN A 89 -38.93 -31.19 -61.89
C GLN A 89 -37.77 -31.04 -62.88
N GLY A 90 -36.66 -31.76 -62.71
CA GLY A 90 -35.76 -32.12 -63.81
C GLY A 90 -34.59 -31.21 -64.17
N ASN A 91 -34.18 -30.18 -63.32
CA ASN A 91 -33.15 -29.26 -63.80
C ASN A 91 -32.11 -28.77 -62.77
N LYS A 92 -31.88 -29.49 -61.68
CA LYS A 92 -30.90 -29.05 -60.65
C LYS A 92 -29.94 -30.16 -60.27
N SER A 93 -28.64 -29.86 -60.02
CA SER A 93 -27.66 -30.85 -59.59
C SER A 93 -27.63 -31.03 -58.03
N VAL A 94 -27.29 -32.23 -57.54
CA VAL A 94 -27.13 -32.51 -56.09
C VAL A 94 -26.16 -31.54 -55.45
N GLY A 95 -25.13 -31.11 -56.19
CA GLY A 95 -24.18 -30.10 -55.75
C GLY A 95 -24.79 -28.77 -55.37
N THR A 96 -25.91 -28.35 -56.02
CA THR A 96 -26.62 -27.11 -55.68
C THR A 96 -27.25 -27.17 -54.27
N ILE A 97 -27.83 -28.33 -53.93
CA ILE A 97 -28.45 -28.52 -52.59
C ILE A 97 -27.39 -28.52 -51.49
N VAL A 98 -26.27 -29.22 -51.75
CA VAL A 98 -25.13 -29.25 -50.82
C VAL A 98 -24.55 -27.86 -50.64
N ALA A 99 -24.40 -27.09 -51.74
CA ALA A 99 -23.90 -25.72 -51.63
C ALA A 99 -24.84 -24.81 -50.82
N ILE A 100 -26.15 -24.85 -51.06
CA ILE A 100 -27.12 -24.07 -50.29
C ILE A 100 -27.15 -24.45 -48.82
N SER A 101 -27.07 -25.75 -48.51
CA SER A 101 -26.99 -26.26 -47.13
C SER A 101 -25.73 -25.76 -46.42
N SER A 102 -24.59 -25.76 -47.11
CA SER A 102 -23.31 -25.26 -46.62
C SER A 102 -23.38 -23.73 -46.36
N TYR A 103 -23.91 -22.98 -47.30
CA TYR A 103 -24.11 -21.52 -47.11
C TYR A 103 -25.06 -21.20 -45.95
N ALA A 104 -26.14 -21.97 -45.78
CA ALA A 104 -27.02 -21.83 -44.63
C ALA A 104 -26.29 -22.07 -43.31
N SER A 105 -25.36 -23.04 -43.27
CA SER A 105 -24.51 -23.29 -42.07
C SER A 105 -23.53 -22.14 -41.81
N TYR A 106 -22.88 -21.62 -42.86
CA TYR A 106 -21.98 -20.47 -42.75
C TYR A 106 -22.72 -19.19 -42.32
N PHE A 107 -23.99 -19.04 -42.64
CA PHE A 107 -24.79 -17.89 -42.22
C PHE A 107 -25.03 -17.85 -40.70
N TRP A 108 -25.16 -18.99 -40.05
CA TRP A 108 -25.38 -19.04 -38.58
C TRP A 108 -24.15 -18.71 -37.76
N GLN A 109 -22.96 -19.02 -38.25
CA GLN A 109 -21.72 -18.79 -37.54
C GLN A 109 -21.49 -17.30 -37.17
N PRO A 110 -21.61 -16.35 -38.10
CA PRO A 110 -21.50 -14.92 -37.80
C PRO A 110 -22.56 -14.44 -36.78
N ILE A 111 -23.80 -14.91 -36.87
CA ILE A 111 -24.87 -14.53 -35.94
C ILE A 111 -24.54 -14.94 -34.52
N MET A 112 -24.04 -16.16 -34.35
CA MET A 112 -23.61 -16.66 -33.05
C MET A 112 -22.41 -15.85 -32.49
N ASN A 113 -21.43 -15.58 -33.36
CA ASN A 113 -20.26 -14.79 -32.98
C ASN A 113 -20.61 -13.33 -32.64
N LEU A 114 -21.61 -12.73 -33.29
CA LEU A 114 -22.04 -11.36 -33.04
C LEU A 114 -22.51 -11.20 -31.58
N GLY A 115 -23.25 -12.16 -31.03
CA GLY A 115 -23.67 -12.17 -29.64
C GLY A 115 -22.49 -12.19 -28.66
N ASN A 116 -21.47 -13.00 -28.94
CA ASN A 116 -20.25 -13.07 -28.12
C ASN A 116 -19.42 -11.79 -28.23
N ILE A 117 -19.27 -11.25 -29.46
CA ILE A 117 -18.56 -9.98 -29.71
C ILE A 117 -19.24 -8.84 -28.95
N PHE A 118 -20.57 -8.76 -28.98
CA PHE A 118 -21.32 -7.72 -28.28
C PHE A 118 -21.13 -7.81 -26.74
N ASN A 119 -21.20 -9.02 -26.18
CA ASN A 119 -20.95 -9.21 -24.75
C ASN A 119 -19.51 -8.84 -24.35
N ASN A 120 -18.52 -9.27 -25.16
CA ASN A 120 -17.12 -8.91 -24.94
C ASN A 120 -16.90 -7.40 -25.04
N PHE A 121 -17.56 -6.74 -25.97
CA PHE A 121 -17.50 -5.29 -26.15
C PHE A 121 -18.01 -4.55 -24.91
N ILE A 122 -19.17 -4.95 -24.37
CA ILE A 122 -19.71 -4.37 -23.13
C ILE A 122 -18.75 -4.57 -21.93
N ASN A 123 -18.21 -5.77 -21.80
CA ASN A 123 -17.27 -6.07 -20.70
C ASN A 123 -15.97 -5.26 -20.86
N ASN A 124 -15.46 -5.12 -22.07
CA ASN A 124 -14.25 -4.34 -22.34
C ASN A 124 -14.46 -2.84 -22.09
N ILE A 125 -15.64 -2.30 -22.38
CA ILE A 125 -15.99 -0.91 -22.01
C ILE A 125 -15.92 -0.74 -20.49
N ALA A 126 -16.49 -1.66 -19.72
CA ALA A 126 -16.44 -1.59 -18.26
C ALA A 126 -15.00 -1.68 -17.69
N TYR A 127 -14.11 -2.41 -18.34
CA TYR A 127 -12.68 -2.43 -17.97
C TYR A 127 -11.98 -1.11 -18.34
N LEU A 128 -12.27 -0.56 -19.51
CA LEU A 128 -11.74 0.74 -19.93
C LEU A 128 -12.20 1.86 -18.99
N GLU A 129 -13.47 1.88 -18.61
CA GLU A 129 -14.01 2.84 -17.64
C GLU A 129 -13.20 2.84 -16.34
N ARG A 130 -12.95 1.66 -15.77
CA ARG A 130 -12.12 1.53 -14.54
C ARG A 130 -10.67 2.00 -14.74
N ILE A 131 -10.09 1.73 -15.91
CA ILE A 131 -8.74 2.20 -16.22
C ILE A 131 -8.72 3.73 -16.28
N PHE A 132 -9.69 4.35 -16.97
CA PHE A 132 -9.78 5.80 -17.05
C PHE A 132 -10.11 6.43 -15.70
N GLU A 133 -11.01 5.87 -14.91
CA GLU A 133 -11.26 6.32 -13.53
C GLU A 133 -9.97 6.38 -12.71
N THR A 134 -9.12 5.34 -12.83
CA THR A 134 -7.83 5.31 -12.12
C THR A 134 -6.82 6.31 -12.71
N MET A 135 -6.81 6.49 -14.03
CA MET A 135 -5.91 7.44 -14.70
C MET A 135 -6.31 8.90 -14.46
N ASP A 136 -7.60 9.15 -14.36
CA ASP A 136 -8.19 10.49 -14.17
C ASP A 136 -8.30 10.86 -12.68
N GLU A 137 -7.89 9.97 -11.76
CA GLU A 137 -7.87 10.25 -10.31
C GLU A 137 -7.06 11.53 -10.06
N PRO A 138 -7.65 12.57 -9.46
CA PRO A 138 -6.98 13.84 -9.32
C PRO A 138 -5.80 13.74 -8.34
N VAL A 139 -4.62 14.13 -8.81
CA VAL A 139 -3.45 14.28 -7.94
C VAL A 139 -3.73 15.43 -6.95
N THR A 140 -3.86 15.09 -5.67
CA THR A 140 -4.23 16.05 -4.61
C THR A 140 -3.10 17.00 -4.23
N VAL A 141 -1.83 16.57 -4.33
CA VAL A 141 -0.66 17.38 -4.03
C VAL A 141 0.16 17.54 -5.30
N LYS A 142 0.13 18.74 -5.88
CA LYS A 142 0.84 19.11 -7.12
C LYS A 142 1.79 20.27 -6.83
N ASP A 143 2.83 20.39 -7.63
CA ASP A 143 3.65 21.59 -7.64
C ASP A 143 2.83 22.80 -8.09
N ALA A 144 3.05 23.93 -7.45
CA ALA A 144 2.48 25.19 -7.90
C ALA A 144 3.00 25.52 -9.33
N LYS A 145 2.24 26.29 -10.12
CA LYS A 145 2.67 26.65 -11.48
C LYS A 145 4.00 27.38 -11.53
N ASP A 146 4.28 28.15 -10.48
CA ASP A 146 5.50 28.95 -10.33
C ASP A 146 6.40 28.37 -9.22
N ALA A 147 6.30 27.07 -8.94
CA ALA A 147 7.12 26.40 -7.93
C ALA A 147 8.61 26.51 -8.29
N VAL A 148 9.40 26.93 -7.33
CA VAL A 148 10.86 27.04 -7.46
C VAL A 148 11.53 25.80 -6.85
N GLU A 149 12.77 25.53 -7.23
CA GLU A 149 13.56 24.49 -6.56
C GLU A 149 13.88 24.91 -5.12
N MET A 150 13.75 23.96 -4.19
CA MET A 150 14.12 24.17 -2.79
C MET A 150 15.63 24.37 -2.69
N PRO A 151 16.09 25.50 -2.14
CA PRO A 151 17.52 25.70 -1.88
C PRO A 151 18.08 24.64 -0.95
N LYS A 152 19.42 24.55 -0.82
CA LYS A 152 20.04 23.63 0.13
C LYS A 152 19.52 23.89 1.54
N ILE A 153 18.85 22.88 2.11
CA ILE A 153 18.19 22.96 3.40
C ILE A 153 19.22 22.97 4.53
N ARG A 154 19.09 23.93 5.45
CA ARG A 154 19.82 23.99 6.73
C ARG A 154 19.08 23.28 7.84
N GLY A 155 17.74 23.26 7.78
CA GLY A 155 16.89 22.44 8.61
C GLY A 155 16.02 23.19 9.64
N GLU A 156 15.81 24.52 9.54
CA GLU A 156 14.79 25.17 10.33
C GLU A 156 13.41 24.80 9.82
N VAL A 157 12.53 24.31 10.70
CA VAL A 157 11.15 23.98 10.36
C VAL A 157 10.19 24.80 11.20
N THR A 158 9.30 25.55 10.55
CA THR A 158 8.30 26.39 11.22
C THR A 158 6.90 26.04 10.75
N PHE A 159 6.02 25.76 11.70
CA PHE A 159 4.57 25.73 11.53
C PHE A 159 4.01 27.08 11.93
N ASP A 160 3.24 27.68 11.06
CA ASP A 160 2.68 29.03 11.25
C ASP A 160 1.15 28.95 11.10
N HIS A 161 0.44 28.89 12.23
CA HIS A 161 -1.02 28.80 12.35
C HIS A 161 -1.64 27.68 11.52
N VAL A 162 -1.03 26.47 11.55
CA VAL A 162 -1.41 25.34 10.70
C VAL A 162 -2.71 24.71 11.17
N ASN A 163 -3.65 24.61 10.22
CA ASN A 163 -4.90 23.89 10.36
C ASN A 163 -4.95 22.76 9.33
N PHE A 164 -5.35 21.55 9.75
CA PHE A 164 -5.41 20.41 8.85
C PHE A 164 -6.49 19.40 9.20
N SER A 165 -7.14 18.89 8.16
CA SER A 165 -8.05 17.73 8.17
C SER A 165 -7.85 16.91 6.90
N TYR A 166 -7.94 15.59 7.02
CA TYR A 166 -7.89 14.67 5.86
C TYR A 166 -9.16 14.72 5.03
N ASP A 167 -10.27 14.92 5.70
CA ASP A 167 -11.61 15.15 5.12
C ASP A 167 -12.32 16.27 5.88
N ALA A 168 -13.46 16.70 5.38
CA ALA A 168 -14.23 17.81 5.98
C ALA A 168 -14.90 17.43 7.32
N SER A 169 -14.87 16.16 7.72
CA SER A 169 -15.64 15.66 8.88
C SER A 169 -14.91 15.82 10.21
N LYS A 170 -13.55 15.79 10.20
CA LYS A 170 -12.76 15.82 11.44
C LYS A 170 -11.48 16.62 11.27
N GLN A 171 -11.38 17.72 12.02
CA GLN A 171 -10.14 18.47 12.15
C GLN A 171 -9.11 17.68 12.98
N ILE A 172 -7.89 17.56 12.47
CA ILE A 172 -6.80 16.81 13.10
C ILE A 172 -5.80 17.74 13.75
N LEU A 173 -5.46 18.86 13.09
CA LEU A 173 -4.60 19.91 13.68
C LEU A 173 -5.37 21.23 13.69
N ASN A 174 -5.27 21.95 14.81
CA ASN A 174 -5.99 23.19 15.04
C ASN A 174 -5.01 24.27 15.52
N ASP A 175 -4.76 25.27 14.68
CA ASP A 175 -3.91 26.43 14.97
C ASP A 175 -2.52 26.06 15.54
N VAL A 176 -1.85 25.08 14.94
CA VAL A 176 -0.56 24.59 15.41
C VAL A 176 0.56 25.52 14.96
N SER A 177 1.31 26.07 15.93
CA SER A 177 2.45 26.94 15.69
C SER A 177 3.65 26.53 16.53
N PHE A 178 4.79 26.31 15.88
CA PHE A 178 6.07 26.03 16.53
C PHE A 178 7.24 26.25 15.57
N THR A 179 8.45 26.36 16.13
CA THR A 179 9.69 26.40 15.37
C THR A 179 10.69 25.41 15.95
N VAL A 180 11.37 24.68 15.07
CA VAL A 180 12.48 23.77 15.37
C VAL A 180 13.73 24.32 14.68
N LYS A 181 14.82 24.43 15.42
CA LYS A 181 16.09 24.98 14.92
C LYS A 181 16.86 23.94 14.10
N PRO A 182 17.75 24.40 13.20
CA PRO A 182 18.66 23.49 12.50
C PRO A 182 19.47 22.61 13.46
N GLY A 183 19.46 21.31 13.20
CA GLY A 183 20.17 20.30 14.00
C GLY A 183 19.49 19.89 15.31
N GLU A 184 18.31 20.43 15.63
CA GLU A 184 17.54 20.08 16.82
C GLU A 184 16.76 18.77 16.61
N SER A 185 16.80 17.87 17.58
CA SER A 185 16.03 16.63 17.61
C SER A 185 14.75 16.81 18.42
N VAL A 186 13.60 16.48 17.82
CA VAL A 186 12.27 16.67 18.41
C VAL A 186 11.54 15.34 18.53
N ALA A 187 11.16 14.96 19.74
CA ALA A 187 10.26 13.84 19.99
C ALA A 187 8.80 14.30 19.96
N LEU A 188 7.98 13.68 19.10
CA LEU A 188 6.53 13.87 19.05
C LEU A 188 5.88 12.76 19.86
N VAL A 189 5.25 13.11 20.99
CA VAL A 189 4.62 12.15 21.91
C VAL A 189 3.15 12.50 22.16
N GLY A 190 2.36 11.53 22.60
CA GLY A 190 0.92 11.71 22.86
C GLY A 190 0.09 10.49 22.44
N PRO A 191 -1.22 10.50 22.69
CA PRO A 191 -2.09 9.37 22.40
C PRO A 191 -2.19 9.07 20.90
N THR A 192 -2.64 7.85 20.59
CA THR A 192 -2.90 7.46 19.18
C THR A 192 -4.00 8.34 18.61
N GLY A 193 -3.81 8.83 17.38
CA GLY A 193 -4.76 9.71 16.71
C GLY A 193 -4.64 11.20 17.09
N ALA A 194 -3.68 11.59 17.93
CA ALA A 194 -3.48 12.99 18.36
C ALA A 194 -2.93 13.92 17.26
N GLY A 195 -2.48 13.39 16.11
CA GLY A 195 -1.94 14.19 15.01
C GLY A 195 -0.41 14.13 14.82
N LYS A 196 0.30 13.24 15.55
CA LYS A 196 1.77 13.08 15.42
C LYS A 196 2.21 12.75 13.99
N SER A 197 1.66 11.70 13.41
CA SER A 197 1.96 11.30 12.01
C SER A 197 1.49 12.35 11.01
N THR A 198 0.44 13.11 11.34
CA THR A 198 -0.02 14.22 10.50
C THR A 198 1.02 15.32 10.41
N ILE A 199 1.66 15.72 11.53
CA ILE A 199 2.72 16.73 11.51
C ILE A 199 3.86 16.31 10.58
N VAL A 200 4.36 15.09 10.68
CA VAL A 200 5.46 14.61 9.82
C VAL A 200 5.04 14.47 8.36
N ASN A 201 3.80 14.09 8.10
CA ASN A 201 3.25 14.04 6.74
C ASN A 201 3.13 15.43 6.09
N LEU A 202 2.83 16.47 6.90
CA LEU A 202 2.80 17.83 6.41
C LEU A 202 4.20 18.40 6.17
N ILE A 203 5.19 18.10 7.02
CA ILE A 203 6.59 18.48 6.79
C ILE A 203 7.09 17.89 5.46
N SER A 204 6.74 16.61 5.20
CA SER A 204 7.12 15.89 3.97
C SER A 204 6.25 16.26 2.75
N ARG A 205 5.27 17.15 2.95
CA ARG A 205 4.29 17.57 1.94
C ARG A 205 3.60 16.39 1.26
N PHE A 206 3.22 15.34 2.02
CA PHE A 206 2.29 14.31 1.53
C PHE A 206 0.87 14.86 1.43
N TYR A 207 0.58 15.92 2.16
CA TYR A 207 -0.67 16.68 2.11
C TYR A 207 -0.35 18.17 2.13
N ASN A 208 -1.22 18.99 1.55
CA ASN A 208 -1.20 20.43 1.71
C ASN A 208 -2.03 20.82 2.96
N VAL A 209 -1.63 21.87 3.66
CA VAL A 209 -2.40 22.40 4.79
C VAL A 209 -3.72 23.02 4.34
N ASN A 210 -4.75 22.98 5.18
CA ASN A 210 -6.03 23.64 4.90
C ASN A 210 -6.01 25.14 5.30
N GLY A 211 -5.12 25.53 6.20
CA GLY A 211 -4.90 26.91 6.63
C GLY A 211 -3.55 27.04 7.31
N GLY A 212 -3.02 28.26 7.35
CA GLY A 212 -1.64 28.51 7.78
C GLY A 212 -0.62 28.06 6.73
N ARG A 213 0.63 27.84 7.14
CA ARG A 213 1.73 27.43 6.27
C ARG A 213 2.79 26.65 7.03
N VAL A 214 3.53 25.82 6.30
CA VAL A 214 4.74 25.13 6.79
C VAL A 214 5.93 25.73 6.05
N LEU A 215 6.91 26.20 6.81
CA LEU A 215 8.11 26.83 6.27
C LEU A 215 9.32 25.96 6.61
N ILE A 216 10.24 25.83 5.65
CA ILE A 216 11.57 25.26 5.87
C ILE A 216 12.59 26.31 5.48
N ASP A 217 13.47 26.68 6.41
CA ASP A 217 14.43 27.78 6.29
C ASP A 217 13.77 29.10 5.82
N GLY A 218 12.54 29.37 6.28
CA GLY A 218 11.72 30.52 5.90
C GLY A 218 11.01 30.40 4.55
N GLN A 219 11.23 29.34 3.79
CA GLN A 219 10.59 29.08 2.51
C GLN A 219 9.31 28.27 2.70
N ASP A 220 8.20 28.75 2.14
CA ASP A 220 6.93 28.00 2.17
C ASP A 220 7.03 26.77 1.27
N ILE A 221 6.86 25.57 1.86
CA ILE A 221 6.99 24.31 1.15
C ILE A 221 5.90 24.12 0.08
N SER A 222 4.81 24.86 0.11
CA SER A 222 3.77 24.83 -0.92
C SER A 222 4.23 25.48 -2.22
N GLN A 223 5.24 26.36 -2.17
CA GLN A 223 5.75 27.13 -3.29
C GLN A 223 7.03 26.54 -3.90
N VAL A 224 7.52 25.41 -3.40
CA VAL A 224 8.69 24.73 -3.94
C VAL A 224 8.30 23.44 -4.65
N THR A 225 9.18 22.89 -5.50
CA THR A 225 8.90 21.60 -6.13
C THR A 225 9.01 20.46 -5.10
N ILE A 226 8.09 19.50 -5.17
CA ILE A 226 8.05 18.34 -4.26
C ILE A 226 9.34 17.53 -4.37
N HIS A 227 9.89 17.42 -5.57
CA HIS A 227 11.11 16.66 -5.83
C HIS A 227 12.29 17.26 -5.07
N SER A 228 12.61 18.56 -5.28
CA SER A 228 13.74 19.23 -4.62
C SER A 228 13.62 19.32 -3.11
N LEU A 229 12.38 19.33 -2.58
CA LEU A 229 12.11 19.27 -1.15
C LEU A 229 12.46 17.88 -0.59
N ARG A 230 11.89 16.81 -1.19
CA ARG A 230 11.99 15.44 -0.67
C ARG A 230 13.37 14.83 -0.88
N GLU A 231 14.12 15.25 -1.90
CA GLU A 231 15.50 14.81 -2.14
C GLU A 231 16.43 15.13 -0.96
N GLN A 232 16.13 16.19 -0.21
CA GLN A 232 16.90 16.63 0.96
C GLN A 232 16.32 16.14 2.30
N MET A 233 15.32 15.24 2.25
CA MET A 233 14.64 14.67 3.43
C MET A 233 14.87 13.17 3.51
N GLY A 234 15.12 12.68 4.72
CA GLY A 234 15.14 11.24 5.03
C GLY A 234 13.87 10.86 5.79
N ILE A 235 13.06 10.00 5.21
CA ILE A 235 11.80 9.57 5.81
C ILE A 235 11.85 8.08 6.08
N MET A 236 11.67 7.70 7.33
CA MET A 236 11.58 6.31 7.76
C MET A 236 10.19 6.04 8.31
N MET A 237 9.47 5.17 7.62
CA MET A 237 8.15 4.70 8.02
C MET A 237 8.26 3.60 9.08
N GLN A 238 7.21 3.41 9.86
CA GLN A 238 7.08 2.35 10.87
C GLN A 238 7.45 0.96 10.32
N ASP A 239 6.98 0.63 9.12
CA ASP A 239 7.33 -0.62 8.44
C ASP A 239 8.47 -0.37 7.44
N SER A 240 9.66 -0.89 7.74
CA SER A 240 10.82 -0.83 6.85
C SER A 240 10.60 -1.69 5.61
N PHE A 241 10.26 -1.07 4.49
CA PHE A 241 10.03 -1.77 3.23
C PHE A 241 11.36 -2.14 2.55
N ILE A 242 11.51 -3.43 2.23
CA ILE A 242 12.65 -3.98 1.50
C ILE A 242 12.16 -4.44 0.13
N PHE A 243 12.77 -3.90 -0.93
CA PHE A 243 12.52 -4.30 -2.31
C PHE A 243 13.15 -5.66 -2.61
N SER A 244 12.55 -6.41 -3.54
CA SER A 244 13.20 -7.61 -4.09
C SER A 244 14.47 -7.21 -4.83
N GLY A 245 15.52 -8.02 -4.72
CA GLY A 245 16.86 -7.72 -5.21
C GLY A 245 17.91 -8.04 -4.14
N ASP A 246 19.07 -7.48 -4.20
CA ASP A 246 20.10 -7.68 -3.19
C ASP A 246 20.11 -6.57 -2.10
N ILE A 247 20.92 -6.75 -1.08
CA ILE A 247 21.06 -5.79 0.02
C ILE A 247 21.69 -4.50 -0.46
N GLU A 248 22.66 -4.57 -1.38
CA GLU A 248 23.35 -3.41 -1.92
C GLU A 248 22.40 -2.49 -2.68
N ASP A 249 21.56 -3.05 -3.55
CA ASP A 249 20.53 -2.32 -4.29
C ASP A 249 19.52 -1.66 -3.37
N ASN A 250 19.13 -2.37 -2.30
CA ASN A 250 18.23 -1.82 -1.30
C ASN A 250 18.81 -0.59 -0.57
N ILE A 251 20.11 -0.57 -0.29
CA ILE A 251 20.77 0.57 0.33
C ILE A 251 21.01 1.67 -0.70
N ARG A 252 21.46 1.31 -1.92
CA ARG A 252 21.69 2.21 -3.06
C ARG A 252 20.45 3.00 -3.46
N TYR A 253 19.25 2.49 -3.14
CA TYR A 253 17.99 3.20 -3.40
C TYR A 253 17.95 4.62 -2.78
N GLY A 254 18.71 4.87 -1.70
CA GLY A 254 18.85 6.20 -1.10
C GLY A 254 19.69 7.18 -1.95
N LYS A 255 20.61 6.66 -2.81
CA LYS A 255 21.45 7.44 -3.71
C LYS A 255 21.89 6.51 -4.84
N LEU A 256 21.26 6.62 -6.01
CA LEU A 256 21.39 5.65 -7.11
C LEU A 256 22.81 5.59 -7.72
N ASP A 257 23.55 6.68 -7.66
CA ASP A 257 24.93 6.80 -8.14
C ASP A 257 25.99 6.49 -7.07
N ALA A 258 25.58 6.01 -5.89
CA ALA A 258 26.49 5.68 -4.81
C ALA A 258 27.43 4.53 -5.17
N THR A 259 28.70 4.69 -4.82
CA THR A 259 29.70 3.64 -4.96
C THR A 259 29.53 2.57 -3.87
N HIS A 260 30.07 1.37 -4.11
CA HIS A 260 30.09 0.30 -3.11
C HIS A 260 30.73 0.77 -1.79
N GLU A 261 31.79 1.55 -1.85
CA GLU A 261 32.49 2.08 -0.68
C GLU A 261 31.60 3.02 0.15
N GLU A 262 30.81 3.89 -0.51
CA GLU A 262 29.85 4.76 0.17
C GLU A 262 28.76 3.94 0.87
N ILE A 263 28.27 2.89 0.23
CA ILE A 263 27.25 1.99 0.78
C ILE A 263 27.80 1.26 2.01
N VAL A 264 29.00 0.70 1.94
CA VAL A 264 29.65 0.04 3.08
C VAL A 264 29.91 1.03 4.21
N LYS A 265 30.33 2.25 3.92
CA LYS A 265 30.54 3.30 4.91
C LYS A 265 29.23 3.65 5.64
N ALA A 266 28.15 3.87 4.90
CA ALA A 266 26.82 4.13 5.47
C ALA A 266 26.37 2.96 6.35
N SER A 267 26.53 1.72 5.87
CA SER A 267 26.15 0.50 6.61
C SER A 267 26.94 0.33 7.91
N ARG A 268 28.23 0.62 7.91
CA ARG A 268 29.08 0.61 9.11
C ARG A 268 28.64 1.65 10.13
N THR A 269 28.31 2.85 9.67
CA THR A 269 27.89 3.93 10.55
C THR A 269 26.62 3.59 11.34
N VAL A 270 25.69 2.84 10.71
CA VAL A 270 24.44 2.43 11.35
C VAL A 270 24.48 0.98 11.90
N CYS A 271 25.66 0.37 11.98
CA CYS A 271 25.86 -1.01 12.47
C CYS A 271 25.18 -2.11 11.61
N ALA A 272 24.80 -1.81 10.36
CA ALA A 272 24.24 -2.79 9.44
C ALA A 272 25.32 -3.76 8.89
N ASP A 273 26.56 -3.30 8.68
CA ASP A 273 27.68 -4.09 8.16
C ASP A 273 28.01 -5.33 9.03
N GLU A 274 27.74 -5.28 10.33
CA GLU A 274 28.00 -6.37 11.27
C GLU A 274 27.21 -7.64 10.92
N PHE A 275 25.96 -7.53 10.50
CA PHE A 275 25.17 -8.68 10.12
C PHE A 275 25.33 -9.00 8.62
N ILE A 276 25.44 -7.96 7.75
CA ILE A 276 25.61 -8.14 6.31
C ILE A 276 26.88 -8.93 6.01
N SER A 277 27.99 -8.61 6.66
CA SER A 277 29.29 -9.29 6.46
C SER A 277 29.27 -10.77 6.87
N LYS A 278 28.32 -11.19 7.69
CA LYS A 278 28.12 -12.59 8.13
C LYS A 278 27.25 -13.39 7.16
N MET A 279 26.59 -12.74 6.21
CA MET A 279 25.78 -13.43 5.20
C MET A 279 26.68 -14.07 4.12
N PRO A 280 26.23 -15.19 3.47
CA PRO A 280 27.06 -15.90 2.50
C PRO A 280 27.56 -15.01 1.36
N ASP A 281 26.70 -14.21 0.76
CA ASP A 281 27.00 -13.32 -0.37
C ASP A 281 27.13 -11.85 0.06
N ARG A 282 27.20 -11.58 1.38
CA ARG A 282 27.36 -10.23 1.96
C ARG A 282 26.34 -9.25 1.36
N TYR A 283 26.80 -8.16 0.75
CA TYR A 283 25.98 -7.11 0.14
C TYR A 283 25.18 -7.59 -1.07
N GLN A 284 25.66 -8.61 -1.80
CA GLN A 284 24.98 -9.26 -2.92
C GLN A 284 23.99 -10.35 -2.47
N THR A 285 23.76 -10.51 -1.18
CA THR A 285 22.76 -11.45 -0.68
C THR A 285 21.38 -11.04 -1.19
N GLU A 286 20.76 -11.93 -1.97
CA GLU A 286 19.43 -11.73 -2.53
C GLU A 286 18.38 -11.78 -1.42
N VAL A 287 17.57 -10.71 -1.32
CA VAL A 287 16.46 -10.62 -0.40
C VAL A 287 15.15 -10.88 -1.15
N ARG A 288 14.38 -11.86 -0.67
CA ARG A 288 13.09 -12.23 -1.26
C ARG A 288 12.06 -11.13 -1.00
N GLU A 289 10.88 -11.31 -1.58
CA GLU A 289 9.75 -10.39 -1.45
C GLU A 289 9.60 -9.87 0.00
N ARG A 290 9.57 -8.54 0.14
CA ARG A 290 9.49 -7.80 1.40
C ARG A 290 10.58 -8.18 2.42
N GLY A 291 11.72 -8.69 1.96
CA GLY A 291 12.80 -9.09 2.85
C GLY A 291 12.42 -10.20 3.83
N SER A 292 11.65 -11.20 3.40
CA SER A 292 11.12 -12.27 4.28
C SER A 292 12.20 -13.10 4.97
N MET A 293 13.43 -13.07 4.49
CA MET A 293 14.61 -13.72 5.09
C MET A 293 15.25 -12.91 6.23
N LEU A 294 14.92 -11.62 6.34
CA LEU A 294 15.53 -10.71 7.29
C LEU A 294 14.65 -10.55 8.52
N SER A 295 15.29 -10.45 9.71
CA SER A 295 14.58 -10.04 10.92
C SER A 295 14.10 -8.59 10.80
N GLN A 296 13.13 -8.20 11.61
CA GLN A 296 12.61 -6.83 11.60
C GLN A 296 13.71 -5.80 11.91
N GLY A 297 14.60 -6.10 12.86
CA GLY A 297 15.74 -5.24 13.17
C GLY A 297 16.75 -5.12 12.03
N GLN A 298 17.02 -6.22 11.29
CA GLN A 298 17.90 -6.18 10.12
C GLN A 298 17.29 -5.32 8.99
N LYS A 299 16.00 -5.43 8.75
CA LYS A 299 15.29 -4.54 7.79
C LYS A 299 15.42 -3.07 8.18
N GLN A 300 15.29 -2.78 9.46
CA GLN A 300 15.41 -1.43 9.98
C GLN A 300 16.84 -0.89 9.83
N LEU A 301 17.88 -1.69 10.10
CA LEU A 301 19.27 -1.30 9.88
C LEU A 301 19.59 -1.04 8.40
N ILE A 302 19.06 -1.84 7.46
CA ILE A 302 19.17 -1.56 6.02
C ILE A 302 18.47 -0.24 5.67
N SER A 303 17.30 0.00 6.22
CA SER A 303 16.56 1.26 6.03
C SER A 303 17.33 2.46 6.58
N PHE A 304 18.02 2.29 7.73
CA PHE A 304 18.93 3.30 8.28
C PHE A 304 20.09 3.60 7.32
N ALA A 305 20.75 2.57 6.78
CA ALA A 305 21.85 2.73 5.83
C ALA A 305 21.38 3.44 4.55
N ARG A 306 20.20 3.07 4.01
CA ARG A 306 19.54 3.71 2.87
C ARG A 306 19.34 5.21 3.11
N THR A 307 18.75 5.54 4.25
CA THR A 307 18.42 6.93 4.61
C THR A 307 19.70 7.74 4.91
N LEU A 308 20.70 7.16 5.57
CA LEU A 308 21.95 7.83 5.82
C LEU A 308 22.74 8.12 4.53
N LEU A 309 22.65 7.21 3.56
CA LEU A 309 23.33 7.33 2.27
C LEU A 309 22.84 8.54 1.45
N SER A 310 21.56 8.92 1.58
CA SER A 310 21.01 10.14 0.94
C SER A 310 21.45 11.45 1.61
N ASP A 311 22.13 11.38 2.75
CA ASP A 311 22.62 12.53 3.55
C ASP A 311 21.59 13.66 3.73
N PRO A 312 20.42 13.35 4.30
CA PRO A 312 19.31 14.31 4.42
C PRO A 312 19.59 15.40 5.46
N ALA A 313 19.13 16.61 5.20
CA ALA A 313 19.18 17.72 6.15
C ALA A 313 18.10 17.60 7.24
N ILE A 314 16.93 17.07 6.86
CA ILE A 314 15.80 16.82 7.77
C ILE A 314 15.52 15.33 7.80
N LEU A 315 15.39 14.76 9.01
CA LEU A 315 15.13 13.34 9.23
C LEU A 315 13.78 13.17 9.92
N ILE A 316 12.96 12.28 9.40
CA ILE A 316 11.67 11.91 9.96
C ILE A 316 11.69 10.42 10.27
N LEU A 317 11.43 10.09 11.54
CA LEU A 317 11.46 8.72 12.04
C LEU A 317 10.12 8.39 12.69
N ASP A 318 9.44 7.36 12.17
CA ASP A 318 8.28 6.76 12.84
C ASP A 318 8.74 5.47 13.52
N GLU A 319 8.98 5.53 14.84
CA GLU A 319 9.56 4.46 15.63
C GLU A 319 8.47 3.56 16.21
N ALA A 320 8.17 2.45 15.53
CA ALA A 320 7.40 1.35 16.11
C ALA A 320 8.22 0.07 16.02
N THR A 321 8.81 -0.33 17.13
CA THR A 321 9.56 -1.58 17.20
C THR A 321 8.97 -2.46 18.30
N SER A 322 8.31 -3.55 17.88
CA SER A 322 7.92 -4.64 18.77
C SER A 322 8.92 -5.81 18.62
N SER A 323 9.34 -6.38 19.76
CA SER A 323 10.03 -7.67 19.88
C SER A 323 11.30 -7.83 19.02
N ILE A 324 12.33 -7.06 19.33
CA ILE A 324 13.68 -7.19 18.77
C ILE A 324 14.58 -7.78 19.84
N ASP A 325 15.53 -8.65 19.47
CA ASP A 325 16.53 -9.18 20.38
C ASP A 325 17.46 -8.08 20.91
N VAL A 326 18.01 -8.27 22.10
CA VAL A 326 18.80 -7.27 22.84
C VAL A 326 20.04 -6.80 22.05
N GLN A 327 20.69 -7.69 21.29
CA GLN A 327 21.89 -7.34 20.54
C GLN A 327 21.54 -6.42 19.34
N THR A 328 20.51 -6.79 18.59
CA THR A 328 20.00 -5.98 17.48
C THR A 328 19.45 -4.65 17.95
N GLU A 329 18.80 -4.62 19.12
CA GLU A 329 18.32 -3.37 19.74
C GLU A 329 19.45 -2.40 20.04
N LYS A 330 20.57 -2.87 20.58
CA LYS A 330 21.76 -2.04 20.84
C LYS A 330 22.35 -1.49 19.54
N ALA A 331 22.41 -2.30 18.48
CA ALA A 331 22.87 -1.87 17.16
C ALA A 331 21.94 -0.78 16.57
N LEU A 332 20.62 -0.98 16.67
CA LEU A 332 19.62 0.00 16.25
C LEU A 332 19.75 1.33 16.99
N GLN A 333 19.92 1.28 18.32
CA GLN A 333 20.08 2.50 19.13
C GLN A 333 21.36 3.27 18.74
N THR A 334 22.46 2.53 18.50
CA THR A 334 23.73 3.11 18.06
C THR A 334 23.57 3.74 16.66
N GLY A 335 22.96 3.01 15.73
CA GLY A 335 22.68 3.50 14.37
C GLY A 335 21.76 4.72 14.37
N LEU A 336 20.71 4.72 15.19
CA LEU A 336 19.81 5.86 15.36
C LEU A 336 20.55 7.11 15.84
N ASN A 337 21.36 6.98 16.90
CA ASN A 337 22.13 8.09 17.43
C ASN A 337 23.12 8.65 16.40
N ALA A 338 23.72 7.79 15.56
CA ALA A 338 24.59 8.23 14.46
C ALA A 338 23.82 8.99 13.36
N MET A 339 22.59 8.58 13.06
CA MET A 339 21.72 9.25 12.09
C MET A 339 21.24 10.63 12.55
N LEU A 340 20.92 10.79 13.84
CA LEU A 340 20.41 12.03 14.40
C LEU A 340 21.47 13.14 14.44
N LYS A 341 22.73 12.78 14.54
CA LYS A 341 23.84 13.73 14.77
C LYS A 341 23.95 14.77 13.65
N GLY A 342 23.74 16.04 14.02
CA GLY A 342 23.90 17.19 13.13
C GLY A 342 22.77 17.39 12.12
N ARG A 343 21.63 16.71 12.30
CA ARG A 343 20.44 16.81 11.46
C ARG A 343 19.23 17.25 12.26
N THR A 344 18.37 18.04 11.65
CA THR A 344 17.06 18.35 12.25
C THR A 344 16.19 17.10 12.16
N SER A 345 15.68 16.63 13.30
CA SER A 345 15.04 15.33 13.36
C SER A 345 13.68 15.39 14.05
N PHE A 346 12.68 14.78 13.43
CA PHE A 346 11.35 14.58 14.00
C PHE A 346 11.14 13.09 14.25
N ILE A 347 10.88 12.71 15.49
CA ILE A 347 10.79 11.32 15.92
C ILE A 347 9.41 11.10 16.55
N ILE A 348 8.59 10.26 15.93
CA ILE A 348 7.38 9.73 16.58
C ILE A 348 7.86 8.61 17.49
N ALA A 349 8.12 8.97 18.75
CA ALA A 349 8.82 8.08 19.64
C ALA A 349 7.84 7.26 20.50
N HIS A 350 8.10 5.96 20.55
CA HIS A 350 7.42 5.00 21.39
C HIS A 350 8.33 4.42 22.49
N ARG A 351 9.64 4.71 22.43
CA ARG A 351 10.62 4.25 23.43
C ARG A 351 11.04 5.39 24.35
N LEU A 352 11.02 5.12 25.66
CA LEU A 352 11.44 6.10 26.68
C LEU A 352 12.87 6.59 26.50
N SER A 353 13.80 5.71 26.07
CA SER A 353 15.21 6.06 25.84
C SER A 353 15.36 7.05 24.69
N THR A 354 14.63 6.88 23.60
CA THR A 354 14.64 7.82 22.46
C THR A 354 14.06 9.16 22.83
N ILE A 355 12.91 9.18 23.52
CA ILE A 355 12.25 10.40 23.98
C ILE A 355 13.18 11.24 24.87
N ARG A 356 13.83 10.59 25.84
CA ARG A 356 14.69 11.27 26.82
C ARG A 356 15.92 11.93 26.18
N ASN A 357 16.42 11.36 25.10
CA ASN A 357 17.66 11.83 24.45
C ASN A 357 17.42 12.95 23.42
N CYS A 358 16.17 13.32 23.13
CA CYS A 358 15.86 14.42 22.23
C CYS A 358 16.07 15.77 22.90
N ASP A 359 16.49 16.77 22.09
CA ASP A 359 16.68 18.16 22.57
C ASP A 359 15.37 18.80 22.98
N LYS A 360 14.28 18.41 22.32
CA LYS A 360 12.93 18.93 22.57
C LYS A 360 11.89 17.84 22.50
N ILE A 361 10.90 17.92 23.36
CA ILE A 361 9.75 17.02 23.38
C ILE A 361 8.50 17.88 23.19
N MET A 362 7.61 17.44 22.31
CA MET A 362 6.30 18.05 22.08
C MET A 362 5.22 17.02 22.39
N TYR A 363 4.43 17.28 23.42
CA TYR A 363 3.24 16.48 23.73
C TYR A 363 2.05 17.01 22.95
N ILE A 364 1.52 16.15 22.06
CA ILE A 364 0.44 16.48 21.13
C ILE A 364 -0.83 15.77 21.61
N ASP A 365 -1.89 16.55 21.78
CA ASP A 365 -3.22 16.05 22.09
C ASP A 365 -4.28 17.04 21.60
N ASN A 366 -5.50 16.54 21.36
CA ASN A 366 -6.64 17.34 20.89
C ASN A 366 -6.32 18.28 19.70
N GLY A 367 -5.45 17.82 18.80
CA GLY A 367 -5.06 18.55 17.59
C GLY A 367 -4.10 19.72 17.81
N GLY A 368 -3.50 19.86 18.99
CA GLY A 368 -2.56 20.93 19.34
C GLY A 368 -1.35 20.44 20.12
N ILE A 369 -0.38 21.34 20.32
CA ILE A 369 0.78 21.11 21.18
C ILE A 369 0.41 21.58 22.59
N MET A 370 0.19 20.63 23.51
CA MET A 370 -0.19 20.92 24.89
C MET A 370 1.01 21.30 25.75
N GLU A 371 2.15 20.66 25.53
CA GLU A 371 3.38 20.88 26.28
C GLU A 371 4.58 20.78 25.34
N SER A 372 5.57 21.62 25.55
CA SER A 372 6.84 21.59 24.84
C SER A 372 7.98 22.01 25.79
N GLY A 373 9.11 21.31 25.68
CA GLY A 373 10.31 21.54 26.49
C GLY A 373 11.27 20.38 26.45
N THR A 374 12.32 20.45 27.26
CA THR A 374 13.25 19.33 27.48
C THR A 374 12.62 18.28 28.41
N HIS A 375 13.23 17.10 28.47
CA HIS A 375 12.79 16.03 29.38
C HIS A 375 12.66 16.52 30.83
N ASP A 376 13.71 17.16 31.34
CA ASP A 376 13.76 17.60 32.73
C ASP A 376 12.74 18.69 33.05
N GLU A 377 12.54 19.66 32.13
CA GLU A 377 11.52 20.70 32.26
C GLU A 377 10.10 20.14 32.34
N LEU A 378 9.79 19.19 31.45
CA LEU A 378 8.46 18.59 31.38
C LEU A 378 8.21 17.63 32.56
N MET A 379 9.22 16.94 33.06
CA MET A 379 9.13 16.12 34.26
C MET A 379 8.88 16.97 35.51
N ALA A 380 9.53 18.15 35.61
CA ALA A 380 9.32 19.08 36.68
C ALA A 380 7.92 19.68 36.69
N LYS A 381 7.32 19.92 35.51
CA LYS A 381 5.95 20.45 35.37
C LYS A 381 4.86 19.48 35.84
N LYS A 382 5.15 18.15 35.89
CA LYS A 382 4.22 17.09 36.29
C LYS A 382 2.90 17.10 35.47
N GLY A 383 2.98 17.49 34.21
CA GLY A 383 1.84 17.63 33.29
C GLY A 383 1.49 16.33 32.55
N HIS A 384 1.03 16.48 31.30
CA HIS A 384 0.63 15.35 30.44
C HIS A 384 1.81 14.45 30.10
N TYR A 385 2.96 15.05 29.77
CA TYR A 385 4.17 14.29 29.50
C TYR A 385 4.63 13.45 30.68
N TYR A 386 4.63 14.03 31.89
CA TYR A 386 4.98 13.30 33.12
C TYR A 386 4.10 12.07 33.33
N LYS A 387 2.79 12.21 33.15
CA LYS A 387 1.84 11.08 33.28
C LYS A 387 2.11 10.00 32.25
N LEU A 388 2.36 10.39 30.99
CA LEU A 388 2.70 9.44 29.92
C LEU A 388 4.00 8.68 30.26
N TYR A 389 5.04 9.41 30.63
CA TYR A 389 6.36 8.86 30.91
C TYR A 389 6.34 7.90 32.10
N THR A 390 5.69 8.27 33.20
CA THR A 390 5.58 7.42 34.40
C THR A 390 4.74 6.17 34.14
N ALA A 391 3.64 6.26 33.38
CA ALA A 391 2.84 5.12 33.02
C ALA A 391 3.64 4.09 32.18
N GLN A 392 4.41 4.54 31.19
CA GLN A 392 5.27 3.68 30.40
C GLN A 392 6.43 3.07 31.22
N LEU A 393 6.97 3.82 32.18
CA LEU A 393 8.03 3.33 33.06
C LEU A 393 7.51 2.18 33.98
N ASP A 394 6.30 2.33 34.49
CA ASP A 394 5.64 1.32 35.34
C ASP A 394 5.34 0.04 34.52
N GLU A 395 4.97 0.16 33.25
CA GLU A 395 4.78 -0.98 32.36
C GLU A 395 6.09 -1.73 32.10
N VAL A 396 7.19 -1.03 31.84
CA VAL A 396 8.51 -1.64 31.62
C VAL A 396 9.01 -2.34 32.89
N GLN A 397 8.80 -1.77 34.08
CA GLN A 397 9.18 -2.38 35.35
C GLN A 397 8.34 -3.60 35.74
N LYS A 398 7.10 -3.70 35.25
CA LYS A 398 6.24 -4.89 35.48
C LYS A 398 6.50 -6.02 34.50
N ALA A 399 7.14 -5.72 33.36
CA ALA A 399 7.42 -6.69 32.30
C ALA A 399 8.83 -7.32 32.39
N GLY A 400 9.74 -6.77 33.20
CA GLY A 400 11.08 -7.31 33.50
C GLY A 400 11.17 -7.94 34.88
#